data_fc0f2b7ab85ded6c7a990ec5f40ea868
#
_entry.id   fc0f2b7ab85ded6c7a990ec5f40ea868
#
_cell.length_a   1.000
_cell.length_b   1.000
_cell.length_c   1.000
_cell.angle_alpha   90.00
_cell.angle_beta   90.00
_cell.angle_gamma   90.00
#
_symmetry.space_group_name_H-M   'P 1'
#
loop_
_entity.id
_entity.type
_entity.pdbx_description
1 polymer ?
#
loop_
_entity_poly.entity_id
_entity_poly.type
_entity_poly.pdbx_seq_one_letter_code
_entity_poly.pdbx_strand_id
1 'polypeptide(L)'
;EIISGQRLASPNYQSVLADGSALSLVAERGLPDQDVPGRIRAVEIIARLTALDGLRTLLTAPKGIYDEDSGIAAATGGVRIRRSDGYVATTPGFRTQIDGRAAETLGQLIVEGPGLYLKAGLARLTQGDGGAGSEVLVFSGGIKLIYDASAVHER
;
A
#
# COMPACT_ATOMS: atom_id res chain seq x y z
N GLU A 1 -1.41 -23.81 18.09
CA GLU A 1 -0.86 -24.43 17.70
C GLU A 1 -0.78 -24.68 16.40
N ILE A 2 0.21 -24.86 16.01
CA ILE A 2 0.48 -24.91 14.64
C ILE A 2 0.50 -26.31 14.20
N ILE A 3 -0.14 -26.58 13.11
CA ILE A 3 -0.16 -27.90 12.61
C ILE A 3 0.14 -27.86 11.16
N SER A 4 0.19 -28.99 10.58
CA SER A 4 0.42 -29.18 9.19
C SER A 4 -0.58 -28.37 8.38
N GLY A 5 -0.13 -27.71 7.34
CA GLY A 5 -0.98 -26.82 6.58
C GLY A 5 -1.31 -25.57 7.38
N GLN A 6 -0.42 -25.14 8.17
CA GLN A 6 -0.64 -24.13 9.17
C GLN A 6 -1.33 -22.92 8.66
N ARG A 7 -2.22 -22.41 9.46
CA ARG A 7 -2.98 -21.24 9.14
C ARG A 7 -2.92 -20.27 10.33
N LEU A 8 -2.52 -19.04 10.04
CA LEU A 8 -2.50 -17.99 11.05
C LEU A 8 -3.82 -17.27 11.00
N ALA A 9 -4.64 -17.44 12.03
CA ALA A 9 -5.92 -16.79 12.08
C ALA A 9 -5.71 -15.32 12.39
N SER A 10 -6.26 -14.44 11.55
CA SER A 10 -6.25 -13.01 11.77
C SER A 10 -4.87 -12.45 12.12
N PRO A 11 -3.87 -12.71 11.26
CA PRO A 11 -2.54 -12.15 11.53
C PRO A 11 -2.59 -10.64 11.62
N ASN A 12 -1.76 -10.10 12.48
CA ASN A 12 -1.74 -8.68 12.78
C ASN A 12 -0.29 -8.23 12.86
N TYR A 13 0.01 -7.13 12.17
CA TYR A 13 1.35 -6.57 12.16
C TYR A 13 1.26 -5.08 12.42
N GLN A 14 2.10 -4.56 13.29
CA GLN A 14 2.13 -3.15 13.59
C GLN A 14 3.56 -2.66 13.56
N SER A 15 3.76 -1.48 13.03
CA SER A 15 5.09 -0.94 12.84
C SER A 15 5.03 0.57 12.74
N VAL A 16 6.20 1.17 12.88
CA VAL A 16 6.40 2.59 12.59
C VAL A 16 7.30 2.65 11.39
N LEU A 17 6.86 3.33 10.35
CA LEU A 17 7.61 3.43 9.11
C LEU A 17 8.73 4.45 9.21
N ALA A 18 9.53 4.52 8.14
CA ALA A 18 10.70 5.39 8.13
C ALA A 18 10.34 6.86 8.33
N ASP A 19 9.15 7.28 7.89
CA ASP A 19 8.71 8.68 8.02
C ASP A 19 7.98 8.93 9.33
N GLY A 20 7.92 7.96 10.23
CA GLY A 20 7.25 8.11 11.51
C GLY A 20 5.78 7.75 11.49
N SER A 21 5.25 7.38 10.35
CA SER A 21 3.85 6.96 10.25
C SER A 21 3.62 5.65 10.99
N ALA A 22 2.45 5.50 11.58
CA ALA A 22 2.08 4.27 12.25
C ALA A 22 1.32 3.38 11.26
N LEU A 23 1.77 2.16 11.12
CA LEU A 23 1.17 1.19 10.21
C LEU A 23 0.54 0.05 11.00
N SER A 24 -0.70 -0.27 10.66
CA SER A 24 -1.40 -1.44 11.18
C SER A 24 -1.86 -2.27 10.01
N LEU A 25 -1.50 -3.54 10.00
CA LEU A 25 -1.81 -4.45 8.92
C LEU A 25 -2.51 -5.66 9.50
N VAL A 26 -3.71 -5.95 9.02
CA VAL A 26 -4.51 -7.07 9.50
C VAL A 26 -4.99 -7.85 8.30
N ALA A 27 -5.04 -9.16 8.42
CA ALA A 27 -5.62 -10.02 7.41
C ALA A 27 -6.60 -10.97 8.06
N GLU A 28 -7.57 -11.43 7.28
CA GLU A 28 -8.53 -12.40 7.80
C GLU A 28 -7.85 -13.71 8.08
N ARG A 29 -6.95 -14.13 7.20
CA ARG A 29 -6.20 -15.37 7.36
C ARG A 29 -4.80 -15.19 6.82
N GLY A 30 -3.87 -15.93 7.40
CA GLY A 30 -2.53 -16.04 6.88
C GLY A 30 -2.15 -17.50 6.76
N LEU A 31 -1.42 -17.83 5.69
CA LEU A 31 -1.03 -19.20 5.40
C LEU A 31 0.44 -19.19 5.02
N PRO A 32 1.28 -19.96 5.73
CA PRO A 32 2.65 -20.09 5.29
C PRO A 32 2.70 -20.74 3.90
N ASP A 33 3.60 -20.27 3.06
CA ASP A 33 3.79 -20.83 1.74
C ASP A 33 4.59 -22.12 1.89
N GLN A 34 4.04 -23.21 1.36
CA GLN A 34 4.70 -24.49 1.51
C GLN A 34 5.91 -24.65 0.61
N ASP A 35 5.97 -23.87 -0.46
CA ASP A 35 7.06 -24.00 -1.42
C ASP A 35 8.21 -23.05 -1.13
N VAL A 36 7.94 -21.92 -0.47
CA VAL A 36 8.95 -20.90 -0.24
C VAL A 36 8.99 -20.58 1.25
N PRO A 37 10.02 -21.08 1.97
CA PRO A 37 10.13 -20.79 3.39
C PRO A 37 10.22 -19.28 3.64
N GLY A 38 9.58 -18.82 4.70
CA GLY A 38 9.58 -17.41 5.05
C GLY A 38 8.57 -16.57 4.31
N ARG A 39 7.78 -17.17 3.42
CA ARG A 39 6.74 -16.46 2.70
C ARG A 39 5.38 -16.77 3.32
N ILE A 40 4.57 -15.75 3.49
CA ILE A 40 3.24 -15.87 4.06
C ILE A 40 2.24 -15.32 3.06
N ARG A 41 1.19 -16.06 2.81
CA ARG A 41 0.07 -15.60 2.00
C ARG A 41 -1.03 -15.11 2.92
N ALA A 42 -1.68 -14.04 2.53
CA ALA A 42 -2.73 -13.44 3.33
C ALA A 42 -3.97 -13.23 2.48
N VAL A 43 -5.12 -13.26 3.15
CA VAL A 43 -6.42 -13.13 2.51
C VAL A 43 -7.18 -12.01 3.22
N GLU A 44 -7.83 -11.15 2.44
CA GLU A 44 -8.62 -10.03 2.95
C GLU A 44 -7.79 -9.14 3.85
N ILE A 45 -6.95 -8.36 3.24
CA ILE A 45 -5.98 -7.52 3.93
C ILE A 45 -6.54 -6.13 4.14
N ILE A 46 -6.36 -5.59 5.33
CA ILE A 46 -6.67 -4.21 5.65
C ILE A 46 -5.44 -3.59 6.27
N ALA A 47 -4.95 -2.53 5.65
CA ALA A 47 -3.81 -1.78 6.18
C ALA A 47 -4.26 -0.37 6.52
N ARG A 48 -3.89 0.10 7.69
CA ARG A 48 -4.18 1.44 8.13
C ARG A 48 -2.89 2.16 8.41
N LEU A 49 -2.76 3.34 7.83
CA LEU A 49 -1.56 4.14 7.97
C LEU A 49 -1.98 5.49 8.54
N THR A 50 -1.34 5.89 9.63
CA THR A 50 -1.60 7.19 10.24
C THR A 50 -0.32 7.99 10.22
N ALA A 51 -0.34 9.08 9.46
CA ALA A 51 0.83 9.94 9.36
C ALA A 51 0.94 10.85 10.59
N LEU A 52 2.12 11.42 10.76
CA LEU A 52 2.37 12.28 11.91
C LEU A 52 1.43 13.49 11.96
N ASP A 53 0.97 13.96 10.80
CA ASP A 53 0.05 15.09 10.74
C ASP A 53 -1.41 14.67 10.93
N GLY A 54 -1.66 13.40 11.19
CA GLY A 54 -3.00 12.91 11.42
C GLY A 54 -3.72 12.39 10.18
N LEU A 55 -3.11 12.52 9.01
CA LEU A 55 -3.70 12.01 7.79
C LEU A 55 -3.76 10.49 7.84
N ARG A 56 -4.92 9.92 7.50
CA ARG A 56 -5.11 8.48 7.59
C ARG A 56 -5.35 7.90 6.21
N THR A 57 -4.71 6.76 5.97
CA THR A 57 -4.85 6.02 4.72
C THR A 57 -5.31 4.62 5.04
N LEU A 58 -6.31 4.15 4.31
CA LEU A 58 -6.84 2.81 4.44
C LEU A 58 -6.64 2.07 3.13
N LEU A 59 -5.97 0.94 3.20
CA LEU A 59 -5.74 0.09 2.03
C LEU A 59 -6.46 -1.22 2.24
N THR A 60 -7.18 -1.68 1.22
CA THR A 60 -7.80 -3.00 1.26
C THR A 60 -7.40 -3.77 0.01
N ALA A 61 -7.20 -5.07 0.17
CA ALA A 61 -6.86 -5.96 -0.93
C ALA A 61 -7.32 -7.37 -0.58
N PRO A 62 -7.81 -8.14 -1.56
CA PRO A 62 -8.25 -9.50 -1.27
C PRO A 62 -7.12 -10.48 -1.04
N LYS A 63 -5.93 -10.21 -1.58
CA LYS A 63 -4.81 -11.14 -1.47
C LYS A 63 -3.52 -10.40 -1.21
N GLY A 64 -2.60 -11.05 -0.51
CA GLY A 64 -1.28 -10.50 -0.29
C GLY A 64 -0.27 -11.58 -0.04
N ILE A 65 0.99 -11.20 -0.19
CA ILE A 65 2.13 -12.07 0.08
C ILE A 65 3.16 -11.24 0.81
N TYR A 66 3.75 -11.82 1.85
CA TYR A 66 4.84 -11.20 2.57
C TYR A 66 6.00 -12.17 2.64
N ASP A 67 7.19 -11.70 2.27
CA ASP A 67 8.40 -12.49 2.26
C ASP A 67 9.30 -11.95 3.36
N GLU A 68 9.51 -12.76 4.40
CA GLU A 68 10.31 -12.35 5.56
C GLU A 68 11.76 -12.09 5.21
N ASP A 69 12.30 -12.86 4.28
CA ASP A 69 13.71 -12.74 3.95
C ASP A 69 14.02 -11.41 3.26
N SER A 70 13.15 -10.98 2.36
CA SER A 70 13.39 -9.74 1.62
C SER A 70 12.71 -8.54 2.26
N GLY A 71 11.76 -8.77 3.15
CA GLY A 71 10.97 -7.68 3.70
C GLY A 71 10.00 -7.07 2.70
N ILE A 72 9.69 -7.78 1.63
CA ILE A 72 8.82 -7.28 0.58
C ILE A 72 7.43 -7.85 0.75
N ALA A 73 6.45 -6.98 0.65
CA ALA A 73 5.04 -7.35 0.68
C ALA A 73 4.39 -6.94 -0.64
N ALA A 74 3.45 -7.72 -1.09
CA ALA A 74 2.70 -7.43 -2.30
C ALA A 74 1.21 -7.65 -2.04
N ALA A 75 0.39 -6.79 -2.61
CA ALA A 75 -1.06 -6.92 -2.53
C ALA A 75 -1.60 -7.02 -3.94
N THR A 76 -2.54 -7.92 -4.18
CA THR A 76 -3.06 -8.17 -5.51
C THR A 76 -4.55 -8.46 -5.45
N GLY A 77 -5.16 -8.56 -6.63
CA GLY A 77 -6.57 -8.87 -6.73
C GLY A 77 -7.47 -7.65 -6.74
N GLY A 78 -6.87 -6.48 -6.88
CA GLY A 78 -7.62 -5.23 -6.85
C GLY A 78 -7.39 -4.51 -5.53
N VAL A 79 -6.48 -3.55 -5.54
CA VAL A 79 -6.12 -2.80 -4.34
C VAL A 79 -6.83 -1.47 -4.37
N ARG A 80 -7.45 -1.12 -3.26
CA ARG A 80 -8.13 0.16 -3.11
C ARG A 80 -7.53 0.89 -1.91
N ILE A 81 -7.16 2.14 -2.15
CA ILE A 81 -6.54 2.98 -1.12
C ILE A 81 -7.39 4.22 -0.96
N ARG A 82 -7.78 4.52 0.27
CA ARG A 82 -8.60 5.70 0.57
C ARG A 82 -7.89 6.52 1.62
N ARG A 83 -7.79 7.80 1.35
CA ARG A 83 -7.14 8.71 2.27
C ARG A 83 -8.18 9.64 2.89
N SER A 84 -7.94 10.03 4.13
CA SER A 84 -8.93 10.79 4.90
C SER A 84 -9.24 12.17 4.31
N ASP A 85 -8.38 12.68 3.43
CA ASP A 85 -8.63 13.95 2.77
C ASP A 85 -9.45 13.81 1.47
N GLY A 86 -9.96 12.61 1.17
CA GLY A 86 -10.87 12.43 0.06
C GLY A 86 -10.28 11.79 -1.18
N TYR A 87 -9.00 11.45 -1.17
CA TYR A 87 -8.39 10.81 -2.33
C TYR A 87 -8.61 9.30 -2.29
N VAL A 88 -8.87 8.72 -3.45
CA VAL A 88 -9.05 7.28 -3.62
C VAL A 88 -8.16 6.83 -4.76
N ALA A 89 -7.38 5.80 -4.53
CA ALA A 89 -6.52 5.21 -5.54
C ALA A 89 -6.90 3.75 -5.74
N THR A 90 -6.86 3.29 -6.98
CA THR A 90 -7.12 1.89 -7.30
C THR A 90 -6.05 1.41 -8.25
N THR A 91 -5.63 0.17 -8.07
CA THR A 91 -4.63 -0.47 -8.93
C THR A 91 -4.84 -1.96 -8.83
N PRO A 92 -4.46 -2.75 -9.87
CA PRO A 92 -4.58 -4.21 -9.74
C PRO A 92 -3.74 -4.78 -8.62
N GLY A 93 -2.61 -4.15 -8.29
CA GLY A 93 -1.76 -4.61 -7.22
C GLY A 93 -0.62 -3.67 -7.00
N PHE A 94 0.08 -3.86 -5.89
CA PHE A 94 1.32 -3.12 -5.68
C PHE A 94 2.25 -3.91 -4.77
N ARG A 95 3.51 -3.52 -4.80
CA ARG A 95 4.57 -4.15 -4.03
C ARG A 95 5.30 -3.09 -3.24
N THR A 96 5.65 -3.39 -2.01
CA THR A 96 6.31 -2.44 -1.15
C THR A 96 7.30 -3.14 -0.24
N GLN A 97 8.33 -2.42 0.17
CA GLN A 97 9.12 -2.86 1.31
C GLN A 97 8.32 -2.56 2.57
N ILE A 98 8.32 -3.51 3.50
CA ILE A 98 7.47 -3.38 4.68
C ILE A 98 7.89 -2.21 5.56
N ASP A 99 9.11 -1.72 5.41
CA ASP A 99 9.58 -0.55 6.15
C ASP A 99 9.11 0.77 5.53
N GLY A 100 8.43 0.72 4.39
CA GLY A 100 7.86 1.90 3.76
C GLY A 100 8.81 2.70 2.89
N ARG A 101 10.01 2.18 2.60
CA ARG A 101 10.99 2.95 1.86
C ARG A 101 10.79 2.95 0.36
N ALA A 102 10.11 1.95 -0.15
CA ALA A 102 9.89 1.84 -1.58
C ALA A 102 8.58 1.14 -1.83
N ALA A 103 7.89 1.55 -2.88
CA ALA A 103 6.62 0.93 -3.28
C ALA A 103 6.43 1.17 -4.77
N GLU A 104 5.78 0.24 -5.44
CA GLU A 104 5.44 0.41 -6.85
C GLU A 104 4.15 -0.34 -7.17
N THR A 105 3.39 0.20 -8.11
CA THR A 105 2.19 -0.49 -8.56
C THR A 105 2.56 -1.62 -9.50
N LEU A 106 1.72 -2.65 -9.53
CA LEU A 106 1.92 -3.79 -10.42
C LEU A 106 1.03 -3.67 -11.66
N GLY A 107 0.53 -2.47 -11.93
CA GLY A 107 -0.31 -2.20 -13.08
C GLY A 107 -0.79 -0.78 -13.03
N GLN A 108 -1.84 -0.49 -13.77
CA GLN A 108 -2.35 0.85 -13.92
C GLN A 108 -2.86 1.40 -12.60
N LEU A 109 -2.54 2.65 -12.33
CA LEU A 109 -3.00 3.36 -11.15
C LEU A 109 -3.98 4.43 -11.56
N ILE A 110 -5.10 4.52 -10.84
CA ILE A 110 -6.07 5.59 -11.00
C ILE A 110 -6.26 6.25 -9.65
N VAL A 111 -6.11 7.57 -9.60
CA VAL A 111 -6.32 8.34 -8.37
C VAL A 111 -7.39 9.38 -8.64
N GLU A 112 -8.37 9.43 -7.75
CA GLU A 112 -9.45 10.42 -7.82
C GLU A 112 -9.56 11.11 -6.47
N GLY A 113 -9.78 12.41 -6.52
CA GLY A 113 -9.93 13.18 -5.31
C GLY A 113 -10.53 14.53 -5.60
N PRO A 114 -10.58 15.41 -4.59
CA PRO A 114 -11.14 16.73 -4.80
C PRO A 114 -10.36 17.46 -5.88
N GLY A 115 -11.00 17.68 -7.02
CA GLY A 115 -10.40 18.40 -8.13
C GLY A 115 -9.27 17.70 -8.84
N LEU A 116 -9.11 16.38 -8.64
CA LEU A 116 -8.00 15.68 -9.23
C LEU A 116 -8.43 14.35 -9.83
N TYR A 117 -7.98 14.07 -11.03
CA TYR A 117 -8.04 12.75 -11.64
C TYR A 117 -6.69 12.45 -12.26
N LEU A 118 -6.10 11.34 -11.84
CA LEU A 118 -4.80 10.90 -12.35
C LEU A 118 -4.90 9.46 -12.79
N LYS A 119 -4.38 9.17 -13.98
CA LYS A 119 -4.28 7.82 -14.49
C LYS A 119 -2.86 7.62 -14.97
N ALA A 120 -2.20 6.58 -14.51
CA ALA A 120 -0.83 6.30 -14.90
C ALA A 120 -0.68 4.80 -15.11
N GLY A 121 0.17 4.41 -16.05
CA GLY A 121 0.43 2.99 -16.28
C GLY A 121 1.20 2.37 -15.13
N LEU A 122 2.00 3.16 -14.45
CA LEU A 122 2.82 2.67 -13.34
C LEU A 122 3.14 3.84 -12.42
N ALA A 123 3.22 3.57 -11.14
CA ALA A 123 3.68 4.53 -10.15
C ALA A 123 4.73 3.87 -9.27
N ARG A 124 5.75 4.63 -8.93
CA ARG A 124 6.83 4.15 -8.06
C ARG A 124 7.16 5.21 -7.04
N LEU A 125 7.26 4.80 -5.79
CA LEU A 125 7.64 5.66 -4.70
C LEU A 125 8.97 5.19 -4.14
N THR A 126 9.91 6.11 -3.98
CA THR A 126 11.19 5.79 -3.35
C THR A 126 11.53 6.89 -2.36
N GLN A 127 12.32 6.54 -1.36
CA GLN A 127 12.80 7.52 -0.42
C GLN A 127 14.07 8.15 -0.98
N GLY A 128 14.11 9.48 -0.99
CA GLY A 128 15.28 10.17 -1.50
C GLY A 128 16.41 10.20 -0.48
N ASP A 129 17.50 10.82 -0.90
CA ASP A 129 18.71 10.87 -0.08
C ASP A 129 18.56 11.74 1.15
N GLY A 130 17.58 12.61 1.18
CA GLY A 130 17.37 13.50 2.32
C GLY A 130 16.77 12.86 3.54
N GLY A 131 16.50 11.57 3.49
CA GLY A 131 15.91 10.89 4.63
C GLY A 131 14.41 11.02 4.67
N ALA A 132 13.83 10.94 5.86
CA ALA A 132 12.38 11.00 6.03
C ALA A 132 11.85 12.31 5.46
N GLY A 133 10.77 12.24 4.73
CA GLY A 133 10.17 13.40 4.10
C GLY A 133 10.73 13.70 2.72
N SER A 134 11.66 12.90 2.24
CA SER A 134 12.32 13.12 0.97
C SER A 134 11.89 12.06 -0.03
N GLU A 135 10.59 11.79 -0.11
CA GLU A 135 10.08 10.79 -1.03
C GLU A 135 10.02 11.33 -2.45
N VAL A 136 10.26 10.44 -3.39
CA VAL A 136 10.13 10.74 -4.81
C VAL A 136 9.08 9.82 -5.39
N LEU A 137 8.07 10.41 -6.02
CA LEU A 137 6.97 9.66 -6.61
C LEU A 137 7.04 9.86 -8.12
N VAL A 138 7.20 8.78 -8.85
CA VAL A 138 7.37 8.81 -10.30
C VAL A 138 6.22 8.06 -10.96
N PHE A 139 5.57 8.72 -11.93
CA PHE A 139 4.53 8.10 -12.75
C PHE A 139 5.07 7.87 -14.15
N SER A 140 4.69 6.76 -14.75
CA SER A 140 5.13 6.43 -16.10
C SER A 140 4.09 5.56 -16.78
N GLY A 141 4.35 5.21 -18.06
CA GLY A 141 3.48 4.31 -18.78
C GLY A 141 2.22 4.98 -19.30
N GLY A 142 2.30 6.25 -19.68
CA GLY A 142 1.12 6.97 -20.15
C GLY A 142 0.39 7.62 -18.99
N ILE A 143 0.44 8.93 -18.94
CA ILE A 143 -0.12 9.67 -17.81
C ILE A 143 -1.22 10.58 -18.31
N LYS A 144 -2.36 10.56 -17.61
CA LYS A 144 -3.44 11.50 -17.82
C LYS A 144 -3.73 12.18 -16.50
N LEU A 145 -3.68 13.50 -16.50
CA LEU A 145 -3.90 14.27 -15.27
C LEU A 145 -4.91 15.36 -15.58
N ILE A 146 -5.96 15.40 -14.79
CA ILE A 146 -6.97 16.46 -14.86
C ILE A 146 -7.02 17.08 -13.48
N TYR A 147 -6.84 18.39 -13.42
CA TYR A 147 -6.81 19.09 -12.16
C TYR A 147 -7.73 20.31 -12.22
N ASP A 148 -8.60 20.41 -11.23
CA ASP A 148 -9.52 21.54 -11.12
C ASP A 148 -9.24 22.25 -9.81
N ALA A 149 -8.53 23.36 -9.90
CA ALA A 149 -8.12 24.10 -8.72
C ALA A 149 -9.31 24.67 -7.97
N SER A 150 -10.41 24.98 -8.66
CA SER A 150 -11.55 25.57 -7.98
C SER A 150 -12.23 24.57 -7.06
N ALA A 151 -12.22 23.28 -7.40
CA ALA A 151 -12.77 22.27 -6.53
C ALA A 151 -11.92 22.10 -5.26
N VAL A 152 -10.60 22.30 -5.40
CA VAL A 152 -9.71 22.16 -4.24
C VAL A 152 -9.90 23.31 -3.27
N HIS A 153 -10.23 24.49 -3.79
CA HIS A 153 -10.41 25.65 -2.93
C HIS A 153 -11.75 25.68 -2.21
N GLU A 154 -12.62 24.81 -2.60
CA GLU A 154 -13.88 24.77 -1.91
C GLU A 154 -13.67 24.32 -0.50
N ARG A 155 -14.11 25.06 0.38
CA ARG A 155 -13.83 24.65 1.69
C ARG A 155 -14.90 24.90 2.58
#